data_a586cb31dd01825daed8a174cbeabdc0
#
_entry.id   a586cb31dd01825daed8a174cbeabdc0
#
_cell.length_a   1.000
_cell.length_b   1.000
_cell.length_c   1.000
_cell.angle_alpha   90.00
_cell.angle_beta   90.00
_cell.angle_gamma   90.00
#
_symmetry.space_group_name_H-M   'P 1'
#
loop_
_entity.id
_entity.type
_entity.pdbx_description
1 polymer ?
#
loop_
_entity_poly.entity_id
_entity_poly.type
_entity_poly.pdbx_seq_one_letter_code
_entity_poly.pdbx_strand_id
1 'polypeptide(L)'
;DSNEDVVIIGVLIRKDSFFREYLPTVYTDSALFRFFVEPQTNKFSDEYIHLPVTKDHAIRTILELMAVEYADRQEDTQRILKSMLQTLLLEIARRYRIEKSGTAEKSLAEQIIDYMGDHSDIVTLKDIAAHFSYHPNYISTLLHKETGRKFTEILLEKRMERAVLLMKNTSLSLEEISVLLGYSNHSNFYKAFKEYYGMPPREYLKSMS
;
A
#
# COMPACT_ATOMS: atom_id res chain seq x y z
N ASP A 1 -14.96 -34.72 21.16
CA ASP A 1 -13.88 -34.87 20.14
C ASP A 1 -14.52 -34.67 18.76
N SER A 2 -14.64 -33.43 18.34
CA SER A 2 -15.02 -33.10 16.95
C SER A 2 -13.74 -33.11 16.14
N ASN A 3 -13.48 -34.16 15.38
CA ASN A 3 -12.53 -34.20 14.30
C ASN A 3 -13.10 -33.32 13.18
N GLU A 4 -12.93 -32.00 13.29
CA GLU A 4 -13.20 -31.10 12.18
C GLU A 4 -12.00 -31.19 11.24
N ASP A 5 -12.21 -31.69 10.03
CA ASP A 5 -11.20 -31.71 8.99
C ASP A 5 -10.81 -30.28 8.66
N VAL A 6 -9.58 -29.89 8.97
CA VAL A 6 -9.05 -28.55 8.67
C VAL A 6 -8.45 -28.58 7.28
N VAL A 7 -8.99 -27.74 6.39
CA VAL A 7 -8.43 -27.51 5.05
C VAL A 7 -7.60 -26.22 5.08
N ILE A 8 -6.33 -26.31 4.74
CA ILE A 8 -5.42 -25.17 4.63
C ILE A 8 -5.17 -24.89 3.15
N ILE A 9 -5.54 -23.68 2.70
CA ILE A 9 -5.25 -23.20 1.35
C ILE A 9 -4.11 -22.18 1.44
N GLY A 10 -2.96 -22.50 0.82
CA GLY A 10 -1.80 -21.62 0.75
C GLY A 10 -1.67 -20.98 -0.63
N VAL A 11 -1.57 -19.66 -0.69
CA VAL A 11 -1.28 -18.92 -1.93
C VAL A 11 0.15 -18.39 -1.86
N LEU A 12 1.02 -18.90 -2.74
CA LEU A 12 2.42 -18.48 -2.82
C LEU A 12 2.61 -17.58 -4.04
N ILE A 13 3.14 -16.38 -3.81
CA ILE A 13 3.41 -15.40 -4.85
C ILE A 13 4.91 -15.15 -4.92
N ARG A 14 5.48 -15.20 -6.13
CA ARG A 14 6.88 -14.83 -6.33
C ARG A 14 7.06 -13.34 -6.04
N LYS A 15 8.09 -12.99 -5.27
CA LYS A 15 8.38 -11.62 -4.83
C LYS A 15 8.38 -10.62 -6.00
N ASP A 16 9.10 -10.92 -7.08
CA ASP A 16 9.20 -10.03 -8.24
C ASP A 16 7.86 -9.85 -8.98
N SER A 17 7.07 -10.94 -9.09
CA SER A 17 5.73 -10.86 -9.68
C SER A 17 4.79 -10.05 -8.81
N PHE A 18 4.89 -10.19 -7.48
CA PHE A 18 4.08 -9.39 -6.55
C PHE A 18 4.33 -7.89 -6.75
N PHE A 19 5.59 -7.46 -6.75
CA PHE A 19 5.93 -6.05 -6.89
C PHE A 19 5.54 -5.44 -8.23
N ARG A 20 5.66 -6.20 -9.32
CA ARG A 20 5.31 -5.68 -10.66
C ARG A 20 3.81 -5.69 -10.93
N GLU A 21 3.12 -6.75 -10.55
CA GLU A 21 1.74 -7.01 -10.99
C GLU A 21 0.69 -6.60 -9.95
N TYR A 22 1.00 -6.75 -8.66
CA TYR A 22 0.01 -6.58 -7.59
C TYR A 22 0.27 -5.35 -6.71
N LEU A 23 1.53 -4.96 -6.52
CA LEU A 23 1.84 -3.79 -5.71
C LEU A 23 1.10 -2.52 -6.17
N PRO A 24 0.99 -2.21 -7.48
CA PRO A 24 0.22 -1.05 -7.92
C PRO A 24 -1.24 -1.06 -7.49
N THR A 25 -1.83 -2.24 -7.28
CA THR A 25 -3.22 -2.39 -6.85
C THR A 25 -3.41 -2.14 -5.35
N VAL A 26 -2.46 -2.61 -4.52
CA VAL A 26 -2.49 -2.43 -3.05
C VAL A 26 -1.72 -1.19 -2.59
N TYR A 27 -1.10 -0.49 -3.52
CA TYR A 27 -0.24 0.66 -3.30
C TYR A 27 -0.95 1.83 -2.59
N THR A 28 -2.23 2.01 -2.83
CA THR A 28 -3.05 3.05 -2.20
C THR A 28 -3.38 2.79 -0.73
N ASP A 29 -3.09 1.58 -0.21
CA ASP A 29 -3.26 1.24 1.19
C ASP A 29 -1.90 1.27 1.91
N SER A 30 -1.61 2.33 2.67
CA SER A 30 -0.31 2.51 3.33
C SER A 30 0.00 1.42 4.34
N ALA A 31 -1.01 0.88 4.99
CA ALA A 31 -0.83 -0.14 6.02
C ALA A 31 -0.45 -1.49 5.39
N LEU A 32 -1.17 -1.90 4.34
CA LEU A 32 -0.81 -3.09 3.56
C LEU A 32 0.47 -2.90 2.77
N PHE A 33 0.67 -1.71 2.19
CA PHE A 33 1.92 -1.37 1.53
C PHE A 33 3.12 -1.58 2.46
N ARG A 34 3.07 -1.05 3.69
CA ARG A 34 4.12 -1.25 4.69
C ARG A 34 4.31 -2.73 5.02
N PHE A 35 3.24 -3.44 5.28
CA PHE A 35 3.30 -4.88 5.58
C PHE A 35 4.02 -5.70 4.51
N PHE A 36 3.80 -5.38 3.22
CA PHE A 36 4.44 -6.09 2.11
C PHE A 36 5.83 -5.58 1.73
N VAL A 37 6.13 -4.31 1.97
CA VAL A 37 7.36 -3.63 1.48
C VAL A 37 8.37 -3.41 2.60
N GLU A 38 7.97 -3.24 3.86
CA GLU A 38 8.93 -3.16 4.97
C GLU A 38 9.70 -4.48 5.11
N PRO A 39 11.03 -4.42 5.23
CA PRO A 39 11.81 -5.62 5.43
C PRO A 39 11.43 -6.22 6.77
N GLN A 40 10.98 -7.43 6.75
CA GLN A 40 10.89 -8.23 7.93
C GLN A 40 12.33 -8.50 8.38
N THR A 41 12.76 -7.81 9.42
CA THR A 41 14.13 -7.85 9.94
C THR A 41 14.53 -9.21 10.50
N ASN A 42 13.60 -10.16 10.61
CA ASN A 42 13.85 -11.52 11.04
C ASN A 42 13.52 -12.52 9.92
N LYS A 43 14.31 -13.60 9.83
CA LYS A 43 14.08 -14.74 8.91
C LYS A 43 12.71 -15.42 9.08
N PHE A 44 12.06 -15.18 10.20
CA PHE A 44 10.70 -15.59 10.52
C PHE A 44 10.01 -14.33 11.07
N SER A 45 9.22 -13.67 10.25
CA SER A 45 8.37 -12.59 10.73
C SER A 45 7.26 -13.18 11.59
N ASP A 46 7.17 -12.71 12.82
CA ASP A 46 6.01 -12.98 13.69
C ASP A 46 4.81 -12.08 13.33
N GLU A 47 4.99 -11.19 12.36
CA GLU A 47 3.91 -10.32 11.88
C GLU A 47 3.03 -11.08 10.89
N TYR A 48 1.77 -11.22 11.23
CA TYR A 48 0.74 -11.78 10.37
C TYR A 48 -0.53 -10.96 10.47
N ILE A 49 -1.31 -10.96 9.40
CA ILE A 49 -2.65 -10.40 9.40
C ILE A 49 -3.62 -11.54 9.66
N HIS A 50 -4.20 -11.56 10.86
CA HIS A 50 -5.27 -12.50 11.20
C HIS A 50 -6.62 -11.84 10.92
N LEU A 51 -7.31 -12.31 9.88
CA LEU A 51 -8.65 -11.88 9.54
C LEU A 51 -9.63 -12.98 9.93
N PRO A 52 -10.54 -12.76 10.89
CA PRO A 52 -11.56 -13.75 11.23
C PRO A 52 -12.58 -13.86 10.09
N VAL A 53 -12.43 -14.90 9.26
CA VAL A 53 -13.25 -15.13 8.05
C VAL A 53 -14.64 -15.70 8.37
N THR A 54 -14.93 -16.00 9.62
CA THR A 54 -16.20 -16.62 10.06
C THR A 54 -17.45 -15.80 9.70
N LYS A 55 -17.30 -14.49 9.46
CA LYS A 55 -18.38 -13.57 9.06
C LYS A 55 -18.22 -13.01 7.65
N ASP A 56 -17.12 -13.35 6.96
CA ASP A 56 -16.81 -12.77 5.67
C ASP A 56 -16.91 -13.80 4.55
N HIS A 57 -18.05 -13.79 3.90
CA HIS A 57 -18.27 -14.67 2.77
C HIS A 57 -17.38 -14.34 1.55
N ALA A 58 -16.95 -13.07 1.37
CA ALA A 58 -16.23 -12.66 0.17
C ALA A 58 -14.82 -13.30 0.08
N ILE A 59 -13.99 -13.14 1.11
CA ILE A 59 -12.62 -13.72 1.12
C ILE A 59 -12.67 -15.24 1.00
N ARG A 60 -13.55 -15.87 1.75
CA ARG A 60 -13.74 -17.33 1.70
C ARG A 60 -14.17 -17.78 0.30
N THR A 61 -15.17 -17.14 -0.28
CA THR A 61 -15.68 -17.46 -1.61
C THR A 61 -14.60 -17.31 -2.69
N ILE A 62 -13.79 -16.23 -2.63
CA ILE A 62 -12.69 -16.03 -3.57
C ILE A 62 -11.67 -17.17 -3.45
N LEU A 63 -11.28 -17.56 -2.23
CA LEU A 63 -10.33 -18.65 -2.01
C LEU A 63 -10.87 -20.00 -2.49
N GLU A 64 -12.15 -20.30 -2.25
CA GLU A 64 -12.81 -21.50 -2.75
C GLU A 64 -12.85 -21.53 -4.29
N LEU A 65 -13.21 -20.42 -4.92
CA LEU A 65 -13.19 -20.30 -6.38
C LEU A 65 -11.79 -20.42 -6.97
N MET A 66 -10.77 -19.84 -6.30
CA MET A 66 -9.37 -20.02 -6.73
C MET A 66 -8.93 -21.48 -6.64
N ALA A 67 -9.35 -22.21 -5.60
CA ALA A 67 -9.04 -23.64 -5.47
C ALA A 67 -9.69 -24.48 -6.58
N VAL A 68 -10.96 -24.21 -6.92
CA VAL A 68 -11.69 -24.87 -8.00
C VAL A 68 -11.00 -24.56 -9.34
N GLU A 69 -10.73 -23.30 -9.65
CA GLU A 69 -10.07 -22.86 -10.88
C GLU A 69 -8.68 -23.51 -11.04
N TYR A 70 -7.92 -23.60 -9.93
CA TYR A 70 -6.61 -24.24 -9.95
C TYR A 70 -6.71 -25.76 -10.23
N ALA A 71 -7.76 -26.43 -9.73
CA ALA A 71 -7.99 -27.85 -9.95
C ALA A 71 -8.41 -28.17 -11.39
N ASP A 72 -9.20 -27.29 -12.00
CA ASP A 72 -9.79 -27.48 -13.34
C ASP A 72 -8.77 -27.33 -14.48
N ARG A 73 -7.75 -26.51 -14.30
CA ARG A 73 -6.57 -26.35 -15.19
C ARG A 73 -6.92 -26.15 -16.68
N GLN A 74 -7.67 -25.11 -16.99
CA GLN A 74 -7.92 -24.69 -18.35
C GLN A 74 -6.78 -23.79 -18.90
N GLU A 75 -6.80 -23.47 -20.19
CA GLU A 75 -5.78 -22.68 -20.87
C GLU A 75 -5.61 -21.28 -20.24
N ASP A 76 -6.68 -20.66 -19.76
CA ASP A 76 -6.69 -19.32 -19.18
C ASP A 76 -6.69 -19.28 -17.64
N THR A 77 -6.59 -20.43 -16.97
CA THR A 77 -6.55 -20.56 -15.50
C THR A 77 -5.59 -19.58 -14.85
N GLN A 78 -4.37 -19.41 -15.37
CA GLN A 78 -3.40 -18.50 -14.78
C GLN A 78 -3.86 -17.04 -14.85
N ARG A 79 -4.54 -16.64 -15.90
CA ARG A 79 -5.08 -15.29 -16.07
C ARG A 79 -6.23 -15.04 -15.10
N ILE A 80 -7.10 -16.03 -14.95
CA ILE A 80 -8.23 -15.99 -14.02
C ILE A 80 -7.73 -15.92 -12.56
N LEU A 81 -6.81 -16.80 -12.18
CA LEU A 81 -6.21 -16.80 -10.84
C LEU A 81 -5.52 -15.47 -10.50
N LYS A 82 -4.83 -14.84 -11.46
CA LYS A 82 -4.25 -13.51 -11.26
C LYS A 82 -5.31 -12.47 -10.92
N SER A 83 -6.42 -12.45 -11.63
CA SER A 83 -7.53 -11.51 -11.39
C SER A 83 -8.20 -11.77 -10.04
N MET A 84 -8.40 -13.04 -9.68
CA MET A 84 -8.94 -13.42 -8.38
C MET A 84 -8.01 -13.03 -7.24
N LEU A 85 -6.70 -13.23 -7.39
CA LEU A 85 -5.70 -12.81 -6.42
C LEU A 85 -5.70 -11.29 -6.22
N GLN A 86 -5.85 -10.52 -7.31
CA GLN A 86 -5.96 -9.07 -7.25
C GLN A 86 -7.19 -8.64 -6.42
N THR A 87 -8.33 -9.27 -6.66
CA THR A 87 -9.57 -9.05 -5.91
C THR A 87 -9.40 -9.44 -4.44
N LEU A 88 -8.75 -10.58 -4.17
CA LEU A 88 -8.46 -11.04 -2.80
C LEU A 88 -7.62 -10.02 -2.02
N LEU A 89 -6.56 -9.50 -2.64
CA LEU A 89 -5.69 -8.50 -2.02
C LEU A 89 -6.46 -7.20 -1.69
N LEU A 90 -7.37 -6.77 -2.57
CA LEU A 90 -8.22 -5.61 -2.32
C LEU A 90 -9.22 -5.84 -1.17
N GLU A 91 -9.80 -7.05 -1.06
CA GLU A 91 -10.68 -7.40 0.06
C GLU A 91 -9.91 -7.46 1.38
N ILE A 92 -8.71 -8.03 1.39
CA ILE A 92 -7.82 -8.01 2.56
C ILE A 92 -7.50 -6.57 2.96
N ALA A 93 -7.15 -5.69 2.00
CA ALA A 93 -6.90 -4.27 2.23
C ALA A 93 -8.08 -3.58 2.89
N ARG A 94 -9.28 -3.81 2.35
CA ARG A 94 -10.53 -3.26 2.88
C ARG A 94 -10.75 -3.67 4.34
N ARG A 95 -10.55 -4.95 4.66
CA ARG A 95 -10.73 -5.47 6.03
C ARG A 95 -9.70 -4.93 7.00
N TYR A 96 -8.45 -4.92 6.60
CA TYR A 96 -7.37 -4.39 7.43
C TYR A 96 -7.58 -2.92 7.81
N ARG A 97 -8.15 -2.10 6.91
CA ARG A 97 -8.54 -0.71 7.22
C ARG A 97 -9.65 -0.64 8.25
N ILE A 98 -10.67 -1.49 8.12
CA ILE A 98 -11.80 -1.53 9.06
C ILE A 98 -11.33 -1.91 10.47
N GLU A 99 -10.47 -2.91 10.62
CA GLU A 99 -9.96 -3.32 11.93
C GLU A 99 -9.09 -2.24 12.58
N LYS A 100 -8.23 -1.55 11.82
CA LYS A 100 -7.42 -0.44 12.35
C LYS A 100 -8.24 0.81 12.71
N SER A 101 -9.35 1.04 12.07
CA SER A 101 -10.24 2.19 12.38
C SER A 101 -10.95 2.05 13.73
N GLY A 102 -10.94 0.86 14.34
CA GLY A 102 -11.59 0.59 15.64
C GLY A 102 -10.77 1.00 16.88
N THR A 103 -9.53 1.50 16.73
CA THR A 103 -8.64 1.84 17.86
C THR A 103 -8.29 3.33 17.86
N ALA A 104 -8.87 4.07 18.81
CA ALA A 104 -8.72 5.51 19.10
C ALA A 104 -9.29 6.47 18.03
N GLU A 105 -10.09 7.44 18.48
CA GLU A 105 -10.56 8.55 17.62
C GLU A 105 -9.38 9.40 17.19
N LYS A 106 -8.89 9.16 15.96
CA LYS A 106 -7.88 10.02 15.34
C LYS A 106 -8.45 11.42 15.10
N SER A 107 -7.67 12.45 15.35
CA SER A 107 -8.05 13.80 14.97
C SER A 107 -8.30 13.90 13.46
N LEU A 108 -9.07 14.88 13.01
CA LEU A 108 -9.32 15.08 11.58
C LEU A 108 -8.00 15.32 10.81
N ALA A 109 -7.03 16.03 11.41
CA ALA A 109 -5.73 16.24 10.80
C ALA A 109 -4.96 14.92 10.63
N GLU A 110 -4.97 14.04 11.62
CA GLU A 110 -4.35 12.71 11.52
C GLU A 110 -5.02 11.85 10.46
N GLN A 111 -6.35 11.84 10.37
CA GLN A 111 -7.08 11.13 9.33
C GLN A 111 -6.71 11.63 7.92
N ILE A 112 -6.58 12.95 7.76
CA ILE A 112 -6.16 13.57 6.50
C ILE A 112 -4.72 13.16 6.14
N ILE A 113 -3.80 13.18 7.10
CA ILE A 113 -2.38 12.81 6.88
C ILE A 113 -2.27 11.33 6.50
N ASP A 114 -3.02 10.45 7.14
CA ASP A 114 -3.09 9.04 6.77
C ASP A 114 -3.60 8.89 5.34
N TYR A 115 -4.71 9.56 4.99
CA TYR A 115 -5.26 9.55 3.65
C TYR A 115 -4.26 10.09 2.60
N MET A 116 -3.49 11.13 2.94
CA MET A 116 -2.39 11.63 2.09
C MET A 116 -1.29 10.59 1.89
N GLY A 117 -0.95 9.84 2.92
CA GLY A 117 0.00 8.74 2.86
C GLY A 117 -0.47 7.65 1.90
N ASP A 118 -1.75 7.29 1.97
CA ASP A 118 -2.37 6.25 1.16
C ASP A 118 -2.45 6.62 -0.33
N HIS A 119 -2.69 7.89 -0.63
CA HIS A 119 -2.96 8.40 -1.98
C HIS A 119 -1.88 9.40 -2.46
N SER A 120 -0.66 9.30 -1.93
CA SER A 120 0.41 10.28 -2.17
C SER A 120 0.83 10.44 -3.65
N ASP A 121 0.50 9.48 -4.49
CA ASP A 121 0.76 9.47 -5.93
C ASP A 121 -0.12 10.45 -6.72
N ILE A 122 -1.41 10.53 -6.38
CA ILE A 122 -2.42 11.26 -7.17
C ILE A 122 -3.14 12.37 -6.41
N VAL A 123 -3.05 12.39 -5.07
CA VAL A 123 -3.90 13.26 -4.25
C VAL A 123 -3.55 14.75 -4.40
N THR A 124 -4.57 15.55 -4.58
CA THR A 124 -4.51 17.01 -4.49
C THR A 124 -5.26 17.52 -3.26
N LEU A 125 -5.02 18.77 -2.88
CA LEU A 125 -5.77 19.41 -1.80
C LEU A 125 -7.28 19.45 -2.07
N LYS A 126 -7.69 19.51 -3.35
CA LYS A 126 -9.10 19.47 -3.76
C LYS A 126 -9.71 18.10 -3.55
N ASP A 127 -8.95 17.05 -3.86
CA ASP A 127 -9.41 15.66 -3.69
C ASP A 127 -9.64 15.35 -2.21
N ILE A 128 -8.70 15.77 -1.34
CA ILE A 128 -8.86 15.64 0.10
C ILE A 128 -10.08 16.41 0.60
N ALA A 129 -10.23 17.65 0.17
CA ALA A 129 -11.35 18.49 0.56
C ALA A 129 -12.70 17.87 0.16
N ALA A 130 -12.77 17.30 -1.05
CA ALA A 130 -13.94 16.58 -1.52
C ALA A 130 -14.19 15.29 -0.71
N HIS A 131 -13.15 14.49 -0.44
CA HIS A 131 -13.25 13.24 0.31
C HIS A 131 -13.77 13.45 1.73
N PHE A 132 -13.24 14.46 2.43
CA PHE A 132 -13.65 14.77 3.80
C PHE A 132 -14.83 15.74 3.90
N SER A 133 -15.40 16.17 2.77
CA SER A 133 -16.53 17.13 2.69
C SER A 133 -16.23 18.49 3.35
N TYR A 134 -15.01 18.99 3.18
CA TYR A 134 -14.58 20.31 3.65
C TYR A 134 -14.12 21.21 2.50
N HIS A 135 -14.00 22.50 2.78
CA HIS A 135 -13.40 23.42 1.82
C HIS A 135 -11.86 23.29 1.80
N PRO A 136 -11.17 23.39 0.63
CA PRO A 136 -9.72 23.26 0.54
C PRO A 136 -8.93 24.19 1.48
N ASN A 137 -9.39 25.43 1.63
CA ASN A 137 -8.76 26.40 2.54
C ASN A 137 -8.83 25.95 4.01
N TYR A 138 -9.95 25.34 4.41
CA TYR A 138 -10.10 24.79 5.76
C TYR A 138 -9.09 23.67 6.01
N ILE A 139 -8.97 22.72 5.09
CA ILE A 139 -8.00 21.61 5.18
C ILE A 139 -6.57 22.16 5.26
N SER A 140 -6.22 23.12 4.40
CA SER A 140 -4.89 23.75 4.41
C SER A 140 -4.58 24.44 5.75
N THR A 141 -5.56 25.18 6.29
CA THR A 141 -5.43 25.87 7.57
C THR A 141 -5.34 24.88 8.74
N LEU A 142 -6.17 23.83 8.73
CA LEU A 142 -6.18 22.77 9.74
C LEU A 142 -4.82 22.07 9.79
N LEU A 143 -4.32 21.61 8.65
CA LEU A 143 -3.01 20.94 8.57
C LEU A 143 -1.89 21.84 9.08
N HIS A 144 -1.89 23.12 8.66
CA HIS A 144 -0.87 24.06 9.13
C HIS A 144 -0.97 24.32 10.64
N LYS A 145 -2.17 24.47 11.17
CA LYS A 145 -2.41 24.69 12.60
C LYS A 145 -1.96 23.49 13.45
N GLU A 146 -2.32 22.27 13.04
CA GLU A 146 -2.05 21.06 13.84
C GLU A 146 -0.61 20.54 13.68
N THR A 147 0.03 20.76 12.51
CA THR A 147 1.35 20.20 12.19
C THR A 147 2.46 21.25 12.05
N GLY A 148 2.11 22.52 11.94
CA GLY A 148 3.05 23.62 11.57
C GLY A 148 3.48 23.59 10.09
N ARG A 149 2.95 22.68 9.27
CA ARG A 149 3.44 22.36 7.92
C ARG A 149 2.36 22.58 6.85
N LYS A 150 2.82 22.90 5.63
CA LYS A 150 1.93 23.02 4.48
C LYS A 150 1.58 21.64 3.91
N PHE A 151 0.41 21.55 3.26
CA PHE A 151 -0.02 20.35 2.54
C PHE A 151 1.07 19.80 1.60
N THR A 152 1.72 20.68 0.82
CA THR A 152 2.77 20.28 -0.13
C THR A 152 4.01 19.67 0.55
N GLU A 153 4.35 20.15 1.74
CA GLU A 153 5.48 19.65 2.53
C GLU A 153 5.18 18.27 3.10
N ILE A 154 3.97 18.08 3.61
CA ILE A 154 3.50 16.77 4.11
C ILE A 154 3.44 15.76 2.97
N LEU A 155 2.89 16.16 1.81
CA LEU A 155 2.81 15.29 0.63
C LEU A 155 4.20 14.90 0.11
N LEU A 156 5.13 15.85 0.07
CA LEU A 156 6.51 15.58 -0.34
C LEU A 156 7.17 14.56 0.60
N GLU A 157 7.04 14.75 1.91
CA GLU A 157 7.57 13.80 2.90
C GLU A 157 6.99 12.40 2.69
N LYS A 158 5.67 12.26 2.55
CA LYS A 158 5.03 10.96 2.31
C LYS A 158 5.54 10.28 1.03
N ARG A 159 5.72 11.04 -0.05
CA ARG A 159 6.35 10.55 -1.28
C ARG A 159 7.79 10.10 -1.09
N MET A 160 8.57 10.85 -0.32
CA MET A 160 9.98 10.54 -0.05
C MET A 160 10.16 9.33 0.86
N GLU A 161 9.35 9.21 1.92
CA GLU A 161 9.29 8.01 2.76
C GLU A 161 8.99 6.77 1.92
N ARG A 162 7.99 6.86 1.06
CA ARG A 162 7.55 5.78 0.17
C ARG A 162 8.60 5.44 -0.89
N ALA A 163 9.30 6.45 -1.43
CA ALA A 163 10.43 6.24 -2.34
C ALA A 163 11.51 5.38 -1.71
N VAL A 164 11.93 5.71 -0.49
CA VAL A 164 12.98 4.97 0.24
C VAL A 164 12.55 3.53 0.51
N LEU A 165 11.29 3.31 0.91
CA LEU A 165 10.75 1.96 1.11
C LEU A 165 10.81 1.12 -0.17
N LEU A 166 10.34 1.68 -1.29
CA LEU A 166 10.38 1.00 -2.59
C LEU A 166 11.81 0.71 -3.05
N MET A 167 12.70 1.69 -2.93
CA MET A 167 14.10 1.56 -3.32
C MET A 167 14.83 0.48 -2.54
N LYS A 168 14.54 0.32 -1.25
CA LYS A 168 15.19 -0.67 -0.38
C LYS A 168 14.67 -2.09 -0.58
N ASN A 169 13.37 -2.21 -0.79
CA ASN A 169 12.69 -3.49 -0.58
C ASN A 169 12.19 -4.12 -1.88
N THR A 170 12.34 -3.44 -3.02
CA THR A 170 11.89 -3.94 -4.31
C THR A 170 13.00 -3.93 -5.34
N SER A 171 12.81 -4.67 -6.44
CA SER A 171 13.67 -4.64 -7.62
C SER A 171 13.21 -3.62 -8.68
N LEU A 172 12.31 -2.70 -8.32
CA LEU A 172 11.81 -1.68 -9.23
C LEU A 172 12.93 -0.69 -9.61
N SER A 173 12.97 -0.30 -10.87
CA SER A 173 13.84 0.78 -11.33
C SER A 173 13.40 2.13 -10.74
N LEU A 174 14.31 3.09 -10.69
CA LEU A 174 13.97 4.44 -10.21
C LEU A 174 12.94 5.14 -11.10
N GLU A 175 12.89 4.79 -12.37
CA GLU A 175 11.87 5.24 -13.31
C GLU A 175 10.48 4.70 -12.92
N GLU A 176 10.36 3.40 -12.68
CA GLU A 176 9.12 2.76 -12.21
C GLU A 176 8.68 3.35 -10.86
N ILE A 177 9.61 3.53 -9.93
CA ILE A 177 9.33 4.17 -8.63
C ILE A 177 8.82 5.60 -8.83
N SER A 178 9.44 6.41 -9.71
CA SER A 178 8.99 7.78 -9.95
C SER A 178 7.55 7.84 -10.46
N VAL A 179 7.16 6.93 -11.33
CA VAL A 179 5.78 6.80 -11.84
C VAL A 179 4.81 6.42 -10.72
N LEU A 180 5.18 5.42 -9.90
CA LEU A 180 4.39 5.00 -8.75
C LEU A 180 4.20 6.10 -7.69
N LEU A 181 5.13 7.05 -7.61
CA LEU A 181 5.04 8.21 -6.72
C LEU A 181 4.27 9.39 -7.31
N GLY A 182 3.73 9.24 -8.52
CA GLY A 182 2.93 10.27 -9.19
C GLY A 182 3.75 11.41 -9.81
N TYR A 183 5.02 11.18 -10.13
CA TYR A 183 5.83 12.13 -10.86
C TYR A 183 5.61 11.98 -12.37
N SER A 184 5.34 13.10 -13.05
CA SER A 184 5.15 13.14 -14.50
C SER A 184 6.39 12.74 -15.30
N ASN A 185 7.58 12.92 -14.71
CA ASN A 185 8.84 12.43 -15.25
C ASN A 185 9.84 12.16 -14.11
N HIS A 186 10.82 11.28 -14.39
CA HIS A 186 11.79 10.88 -13.37
C HIS A 186 12.76 12.02 -12.97
N SER A 187 12.98 13.01 -13.83
CA SER A 187 13.85 14.15 -13.51
C SER A 187 13.29 15.00 -12.37
N ASN A 188 11.95 15.16 -12.33
CA ASN A 188 11.27 15.86 -11.25
C ASN A 188 11.40 15.08 -9.93
N PHE A 189 11.30 13.76 -9.98
CA PHE A 189 11.54 12.89 -8.83
C PHE A 189 12.98 13.03 -8.32
N TYR A 190 13.97 12.92 -9.21
CA TYR A 190 15.39 13.05 -8.84
C TYR A 190 15.69 14.39 -8.18
N LYS A 191 15.16 15.48 -8.73
CA LYS A 191 15.30 16.82 -8.17
C LYS A 191 14.69 16.90 -6.77
N ALA A 192 13.44 16.49 -6.62
CA ALA A 192 12.73 16.51 -5.35
C ALA A 192 13.44 15.63 -4.30
N PHE A 193 13.91 14.44 -4.67
CA PHE A 193 14.62 13.54 -3.79
C PHE A 193 15.96 14.14 -3.33
N LYS A 194 16.74 14.71 -4.26
CA LYS A 194 18.01 15.37 -3.94
C LYS A 194 17.81 16.60 -3.04
N GLU A 195 16.77 17.39 -3.29
CA GLU A 195 16.44 18.55 -2.45
C GLU A 195 16.03 18.11 -1.02
N TYR A 196 15.31 17.00 -0.90
CA TYR A 196 14.82 16.49 0.38
C TYR A 196 15.91 15.79 1.21
N TYR A 197 16.69 14.89 0.59
CA TYR A 197 17.72 14.08 1.27
C TYR A 197 19.15 14.62 1.12
N GLY A 198 19.37 15.70 0.37
CA GLY A 198 20.68 16.28 0.11
C GLY A 198 21.54 15.52 -0.92
N MET A 199 21.10 14.34 -1.38
CA MET A 199 21.82 13.52 -2.34
C MET A 199 20.88 12.79 -3.31
N PRO A 200 21.37 12.40 -4.52
CA PRO A 200 20.54 11.67 -5.48
C PRO A 200 20.13 10.28 -4.98
N PRO A 201 19.00 9.72 -5.50
CA PRO A 201 18.48 8.42 -5.08
C PRO A 201 19.50 7.28 -5.14
N ARG A 202 20.33 7.23 -6.20
CA ARG A 202 21.34 6.19 -6.38
C ARG A 202 22.45 6.25 -5.33
N GLU A 203 22.87 7.45 -4.95
CA GLU A 203 23.88 7.65 -3.91
C GLU A 203 23.31 7.33 -2.52
N TYR A 204 22.07 7.72 -2.29
CA TYR A 204 21.34 7.41 -1.06
C TYR A 204 21.26 5.89 -0.82
N LEU A 205 20.91 5.10 -1.86
CA LEU A 205 20.91 3.63 -1.75
C LEU A 205 22.27 3.06 -1.38
N LYS A 206 23.34 3.56 -2.02
CA LYS A 206 24.71 3.11 -1.72
C LYS A 206 25.16 3.44 -0.31
N SER A 207 24.70 4.56 0.27
CA SER A 207 25.04 4.96 1.61
C SER A 207 24.35 4.13 2.70
N MET A 208 23.33 3.36 2.33
CA MET A 208 22.54 2.50 3.23
C MET A 208 22.91 1.02 3.12
N SER A 209 23.75 0.64 2.16
CA SER A 209 24.28 -0.71 1.95
C SER A 209 25.56 -0.90 2.75
#